data_f9b5c837d9479a088c3c33a6ac19f16d
#
_entry.id   f9b5c837d9479a088c3c33a6ac19f16d
#
_cell.length_a   1.000
_cell.length_b   1.000
_cell.length_c   1.000
_cell.angle_alpha   90.00
_cell.angle_beta   90.00
_cell.angle_gamma   90.00
#
_symmetry.space_group_name_H-M   'P 1'
#
loop_
_entity.id
_entity.type
_entity.pdbx_description
1 polymer ?
#
loop_
_entity_poly.entity_id
_entity_poly.type
_entity_poly.pdbx_seq_one_letter_code
_entity_poly.pdbx_strand_id
1 'polypeptide(L)'
;MFPIRGKAAIWHPRAKLIFVKRTTVLQDSKAFCKELKFLWKTPDKFITTMRRKMFFAAALCCIVSAVMVSCGKDNPDTPEPEPTPDPEPEVPVTPKDTVVYAVGQEAVPGKGYYYATIWKDGKRILLSDGSYDAFCNGAYADGETIYIAGCEATGDLVDDGYYEPYHQNVGVIWKFKAGEEDKAEKTVISDGKYSTSPIAVTVADGKVYAAGFDTPDYDRRAILWTDGQPQYLTDGKTDALAYCIYSDGKDVYVGGYVQPASNKQGGIATIWKNGVAQSLTSGNTVAKVNAICVDGGKVYAAGSEKESGGRWKGVLWIDGVA
;
A
#
# COMPACT_ATOMS: atom_id res chain seq x y z
N MET A 1 -15.56 22.43 35.85
CA MET A 1 -14.94 21.25 36.48
C MET A 1 -15.52 20.00 35.82
N PHE A 2 -14.92 19.55 34.71
CA PHE A 2 -15.21 18.24 34.09
C PHE A 2 -13.92 17.72 33.49
N PRO A 3 -13.58 16.45 33.68
CA PRO A 3 -12.30 15.89 33.27
C PRO A 3 -12.32 15.54 31.80
N ILE A 4 -11.27 15.93 31.10
CA ILE A 4 -11.02 15.61 29.69
C ILE A 4 -10.57 14.16 29.61
N ARG A 5 -11.35 13.39 28.90
CA ARG A 5 -11.13 11.97 28.61
C ARG A 5 -10.06 11.76 27.53
N GLY A 6 -9.40 10.65 27.71
CA GLY A 6 -8.47 9.92 26.93
C GLY A 6 -8.33 10.22 25.44
N LYS A 7 -7.08 10.33 25.08
CA LYS A 7 -6.61 10.37 23.68
C LYS A 7 -6.93 9.06 22.99
N ALA A 8 -7.90 9.06 22.09
CA ALA A 8 -8.03 8.02 21.10
C ALA A 8 -6.83 8.15 20.13
N ALA A 9 -5.98 7.16 20.08
CA ALA A 9 -4.99 7.04 19.03
C ALA A 9 -5.75 6.88 17.71
N ILE A 10 -5.74 7.89 16.86
CA ILE A 10 -6.31 7.81 15.52
C ILE A 10 -5.36 6.96 14.69
N TRP A 11 -5.75 5.71 14.49
CA TRP A 11 -5.08 4.78 13.59
C TRP A 11 -5.30 5.23 12.15
N HIS A 12 -4.25 5.76 11.50
CA HIS A 12 -4.32 6.06 10.08
C HIS A 12 -4.08 4.78 9.25
N PRO A 13 -4.96 4.44 8.27
CA PRO A 13 -4.92 3.16 7.55
C PRO A 13 -3.82 3.04 6.47
N ARG A 14 -2.75 3.84 6.55
CA ARG A 14 -1.72 3.93 5.51
C ARG A 14 -0.34 3.39 5.89
N ALA A 15 -0.18 2.73 7.04
CA ALA A 15 1.11 2.10 7.36
C ALA A 15 1.35 0.88 6.44
N LYS A 16 2.50 0.85 5.77
CA LYS A 16 2.96 -0.31 4.98
C LYS A 16 4.08 -1.02 5.72
N LEU A 17 3.98 -2.35 5.83
CA LEU A 17 5.00 -3.19 6.45
C LEU A 17 5.91 -3.80 5.38
N ILE A 18 7.22 -3.73 5.61
CA ILE A 18 8.23 -4.39 4.81
C ILE A 18 9.06 -5.28 5.74
N PHE A 19 9.31 -6.50 5.29
CA PHE A 19 10.16 -7.45 5.99
C PHE A 19 11.49 -7.56 5.26
N VAL A 20 12.59 -7.25 5.97
CA VAL A 20 13.95 -7.38 5.44
C VAL A 20 14.67 -8.48 6.22
N LYS A 21 15.12 -9.51 5.55
CA LYS A 21 15.94 -10.55 6.15
C LYS A 21 17.42 -10.20 5.96
N ARG A 22 18.25 -10.37 6.98
CA ARG A 22 19.69 -9.99 6.99
C ARG A 22 20.52 -10.58 5.85
N THR A 23 20.02 -11.60 5.15
CA THR A 23 20.70 -12.27 4.03
C THR A 23 19.84 -12.42 2.77
N THR A 24 18.55 -12.08 2.81
CA THR A 24 17.69 -12.15 1.61
C THR A 24 16.46 -11.28 1.85
N VAL A 25 16.22 -10.38 0.94
CA VAL A 25 14.98 -9.57 0.93
C VAL A 25 13.84 -10.48 0.54
N LEU A 26 12.89 -10.71 1.46
CA LEU A 26 11.63 -11.37 1.16
C LEU A 26 10.58 -10.31 0.76
N GLN A 27 10.93 -9.50 -0.22
CA GLN A 27 9.92 -8.96 -1.10
C GLN A 27 9.95 -9.80 -2.38
N ASP A 28 9.79 -11.11 -2.21
CA ASP A 28 9.62 -11.98 -3.35
C ASP A 28 8.20 -11.76 -3.85
N SER A 29 8.08 -10.91 -4.88
CA SER A 29 6.86 -10.75 -5.67
C SER A 29 6.33 -12.12 -6.13
N LYS A 30 7.22 -13.10 -6.32
CA LYS A 30 6.88 -14.50 -6.61
C LYS A 30 6.23 -15.20 -5.40
N ALA A 31 6.64 -14.89 -4.16
CA ALA A 31 5.99 -15.42 -2.97
C ALA A 31 4.60 -14.82 -2.78
N PHE A 32 4.44 -13.53 -3.03
CA PHE A 32 3.13 -12.86 -3.01
C PHE A 32 2.19 -13.42 -4.10
N CYS A 33 2.67 -13.62 -5.32
CA CYS A 33 1.92 -14.25 -6.40
C CYS A 33 1.60 -15.74 -6.11
N LYS A 34 2.51 -16.49 -5.47
CA LYS A 34 2.22 -17.86 -5.03
C LYS A 34 1.13 -17.90 -3.96
N GLU A 35 1.16 -16.97 -3.01
CA GLU A 35 0.12 -16.86 -1.98
C GLU A 35 -1.24 -16.48 -2.59
N LEU A 36 -1.28 -15.54 -3.54
CA LEU A 36 -2.51 -15.21 -4.27
C LEU A 36 -3.05 -16.41 -5.04
N LYS A 37 -2.21 -17.19 -5.74
CA LYS A 37 -2.62 -18.41 -6.46
C LYS A 37 -3.13 -19.50 -5.51
N PHE A 38 -2.52 -19.65 -4.34
CA PHE A 38 -2.95 -20.63 -3.34
C PHE A 38 -4.31 -20.27 -2.73
N LEU A 39 -4.51 -19.01 -2.40
CA LEU A 39 -5.75 -18.51 -1.82
C LEU A 39 -6.93 -18.61 -2.80
N TRP A 40 -6.68 -18.44 -4.11
CA TRP A 40 -7.71 -18.55 -5.14
C TRP A 40 -8.21 -19.97 -5.36
N LYS A 41 -7.34 -20.98 -5.20
CA LYS A 41 -7.74 -22.41 -5.37
C LYS A 41 -8.59 -22.95 -4.22
N THR A 42 -8.68 -22.26 -3.09
CA THR A 42 -9.42 -22.70 -1.91
C THR A 42 -10.17 -21.52 -1.26
N PRO A 43 -11.33 -21.11 -1.82
CA PRO A 43 -12.06 -19.91 -1.35
C PRO A 43 -12.41 -19.93 0.13
N ASP A 44 -12.74 -21.10 0.69
CA ASP A 44 -13.06 -21.23 2.12
C ASP A 44 -11.84 -20.99 3.04
N LYS A 45 -10.62 -21.30 2.57
CA LYS A 45 -9.37 -20.98 3.27
C LYS A 45 -8.98 -19.51 3.14
N PHE A 46 -9.47 -18.79 2.09
CA PHE A 46 -9.20 -17.37 1.91
C PHE A 46 -9.76 -16.52 3.06
N ILE A 47 -11.04 -16.73 3.43
CA ILE A 47 -11.67 -15.99 4.52
C ILE A 47 -11.01 -16.32 5.86
N THR A 48 -10.65 -17.59 6.10
CA THR A 48 -10.03 -18.03 7.35
C THR A 48 -8.59 -17.54 7.47
N THR A 49 -7.82 -17.55 6.39
CA THR A 49 -6.42 -17.09 6.37
C THR A 49 -6.32 -15.56 6.41
N MET A 50 -7.21 -14.83 5.72
CA MET A 50 -7.32 -13.37 5.87
C MET A 50 -7.76 -12.98 7.27
N ARG A 51 -8.76 -13.64 7.85
CA ARG A 51 -9.13 -13.45 9.26
C ARG A 51 -7.93 -13.71 10.20
N ARG A 52 -7.17 -14.80 10.01
CA ARG A 52 -6.00 -15.09 10.85
C ARG A 52 -4.88 -14.04 10.67
N LYS A 53 -4.54 -13.64 9.45
CA LYS A 53 -3.49 -12.62 9.20
C LYS A 53 -3.93 -11.20 9.60
N MET A 54 -5.21 -10.85 9.51
CA MET A 54 -5.77 -9.61 10.06
C MET A 54 -5.90 -9.64 11.59
N PHE A 55 -6.14 -10.82 12.21
CA PHE A 55 -6.16 -10.97 13.67
C PHE A 55 -4.78 -10.78 14.31
N PHE A 56 -3.68 -11.11 13.64
CA PHE A 56 -2.35 -10.83 14.17
C PHE A 56 -1.97 -9.34 14.15
N ALA A 57 -2.61 -8.52 13.30
CA ALA A 57 -2.48 -7.07 13.36
C ALA A 57 -3.49 -6.42 14.34
N ALA A 58 -4.54 -7.15 14.77
CA ALA A 58 -5.62 -6.66 15.63
C ALA A 58 -5.70 -7.34 17.00
N ALA A 59 -4.83 -8.33 17.29
CA ALA A 59 -4.89 -9.14 18.51
C ALA A 59 -4.31 -8.45 19.76
N LEU A 60 -4.38 -7.13 19.84
CA LEU A 60 -4.15 -6.41 21.10
C LEU A 60 -5.39 -5.64 21.59
N CYS A 61 -6.58 -5.96 21.14
CA CYS A 61 -7.81 -5.45 21.74
C CYS A 61 -8.95 -6.46 21.67
N CYS A 62 -9.45 -6.80 22.89
CA CYS A 62 -10.73 -7.39 23.18
C CYS A 62 -10.87 -8.92 23.18
N ILE A 63 -10.54 -9.50 24.32
CA ILE A 63 -11.24 -10.65 24.94
C ILE A 63 -12.63 -10.16 25.37
N VAL A 64 -13.71 -10.82 24.98
CA VAL A 64 -14.88 -11.25 25.78
C VAL A 64 -16.06 -11.73 24.90
N SER A 65 -16.50 -13.00 25.17
CA SER A 65 -17.86 -13.58 25.09
C SER A 65 -18.40 -13.93 23.69
N ALA A 66 -19.05 -15.02 23.46
CA ALA A 66 -19.85 -15.95 24.23
C ALA A 66 -20.09 -17.27 23.46
N VAL A 67 -20.21 -18.33 24.21
CA VAL A 67 -20.68 -19.67 23.82
C VAL A 67 -22.16 -19.63 23.52
N MET A 68 -22.62 -20.21 22.42
CA MET A 68 -23.97 -20.70 22.26
C MET A 68 -23.95 -22.14 21.71
N VAL A 69 -24.39 -23.01 22.57
CA VAL A 69 -24.69 -24.41 22.29
C VAL A 69 -26.03 -24.48 21.57
N SER A 70 -26.13 -25.31 20.53
CA SER A 70 -27.39 -25.81 20.03
C SER A 70 -27.30 -27.33 19.89
N CYS A 71 -28.13 -28.04 20.67
CA CYS A 71 -28.35 -29.46 20.61
C CYS A 71 -29.20 -29.85 19.39
N GLY A 72 -28.86 -30.95 18.75
CA GLY A 72 -29.70 -31.70 17.84
C GLY A 72 -29.38 -33.21 17.95
N LYS A 73 -30.42 -34.01 18.17
CA LYS A 73 -30.41 -35.39 18.67
C LYS A 73 -30.06 -36.47 17.63
N ASP A 74 -29.36 -37.44 18.12
CA ASP A 74 -29.46 -38.92 18.10
C ASP A 74 -29.55 -39.71 16.75
N ASN A 75 -28.60 -40.61 16.56
CA ASN A 75 -28.84 -42.04 16.61
C ASN A 75 -27.51 -42.84 16.80
N PRO A 76 -27.48 -43.93 17.59
CA PRO A 76 -26.27 -44.67 17.97
C PRO A 76 -25.98 -45.84 17.03
N ASP A 77 -24.72 -46.32 17.10
CA ASP A 77 -24.13 -47.51 16.54
C ASP A 77 -23.40 -47.41 15.20
N THR A 78 -22.25 -46.77 15.25
CA THR A 78 -21.04 -47.20 14.54
C THR A 78 -19.82 -46.60 15.26
N PRO A 79 -18.80 -47.33 15.68
CA PRO A 79 -17.58 -46.73 16.26
C PRO A 79 -16.84 -45.99 15.17
N GLU A 80 -16.90 -44.66 15.25
CA GLU A 80 -16.11 -43.75 14.44
C GLU A 80 -14.64 -43.87 14.86
N PRO A 81 -13.67 -44.00 13.92
CA PRO A 81 -12.27 -44.04 14.27
C PRO A 81 -11.92 -42.70 14.96
N GLU A 82 -11.21 -42.77 16.08
CA GLU A 82 -10.74 -41.61 16.82
C GLU A 82 -10.07 -40.61 15.86
N PRO A 83 -10.45 -39.33 15.86
CA PRO A 83 -9.82 -38.33 15.04
C PRO A 83 -8.36 -38.23 15.45
N THR A 84 -7.45 -38.47 14.52
CA THR A 84 -6.04 -38.11 14.71
C THR A 84 -5.96 -36.66 15.08
N PRO A 85 -5.27 -36.27 16.16
CA PRO A 85 -5.17 -34.90 16.56
C PRO A 85 -4.63 -34.07 15.39
N ASP A 86 -5.36 -33.03 15.00
CA ASP A 86 -4.90 -32.07 14.00
C ASP A 86 -3.49 -31.60 14.41
N PRO A 87 -2.53 -31.58 13.49
CA PRO A 87 -1.20 -31.06 13.80
C PRO A 87 -1.36 -29.64 14.32
N GLU A 88 -0.84 -29.40 15.52
CA GLU A 88 -0.85 -28.09 16.15
C GLU A 88 -0.35 -27.05 15.13
N PRO A 89 -1.08 -25.92 14.91
CA PRO A 89 -0.70 -24.97 13.87
C PRO A 89 0.69 -24.46 14.19
N GLU A 90 1.66 -24.75 13.30
CA GLU A 90 3.01 -24.19 13.40
C GLU A 90 2.90 -22.69 13.52
N VAL A 91 3.24 -22.14 14.68
CA VAL A 91 3.40 -20.70 14.89
C VAL A 91 4.48 -20.27 13.91
N PRO A 92 4.22 -19.32 12.99
CA PRO A 92 5.25 -18.84 12.08
C PRO A 92 6.39 -18.28 12.92
N VAL A 93 7.48 -19.02 13.00
CA VAL A 93 8.71 -18.57 13.67
C VAL A 93 9.26 -17.46 12.78
N THR A 94 9.14 -16.21 13.23
CA THR A 94 9.85 -15.11 12.58
C THR A 94 11.34 -15.46 12.65
N PRO A 95 12.05 -15.61 11.52
CA PRO A 95 13.47 -15.95 11.57
C PRO A 95 14.18 -14.91 12.45
N LYS A 96 15.04 -15.35 13.34
CA LYS A 96 15.74 -14.55 14.36
C LYS A 96 16.53 -13.36 13.76
N ASP A 97 16.71 -13.35 12.44
CA ASP A 97 17.46 -12.37 11.65
C ASP A 97 16.59 -11.48 10.73
N THR A 98 15.26 -11.44 10.96
CA THR A 98 14.37 -10.61 10.15
C THR A 98 14.21 -9.24 10.82
N VAL A 99 14.54 -8.18 10.09
CA VAL A 99 14.27 -6.78 10.49
C VAL A 99 12.97 -6.34 9.83
N VAL A 100 12.08 -5.74 10.61
CA VAL A 100 10.79 -5.25 10.14
C VAL A 100 10.81 -3.73 10.08
N TYR A 101 10.52 -3.19 8.89
CA TYR A 101 10.29 -1.76 8.69
C TYR A 101 8.81 -1.51 8.43
N ALA A 102 8.22 -0.58 9.17
CA ALA A 102 6.95 0.04 8.85
C ALA A 102 7.19 1.49 8.44
N VAL A 103 6.45 2.00 7.46
CA VAL A 103 6.58 3.38 6.97
C VAL A 103 5.24 4.12 7.05
N GLY A 104 5.29 5.42 7.32
CA GLY A 104 4.09 6.24 7.45
C GLY A 104 4.41 7.65 7.95
N GLN A 105 3.52 8.20 8.76
CA GLN A 105 3.69 9.53 9.35
C GLN A 105 3.30 9.54 10.83
N GLU A 106 3.85 10.48 11.58
CA GLU A 106 3.53 10.74 12.97
C GLU A 106 3.29 12.25 13.19
N ALA A 107 2.27 12.60 13.96
CA ALA A 107 1.98 14.00 14.23
C ALA A 107 3.08 14.69 15.04
N VAL A 108 3.48 15.89 14.61
CA VAL A 108 4.43 16.73 15.34
C VAL A 108 3.73 17.29 16.58
N PRO A 109 4.24 17.06 17.80
CA PRO A 109 3.59 17.57 19.01
C PRO A 109 3.43 19.11 19.00
N GLY A 110 2.20 19.59 19.19
CA GLY A 110 1.90 21.01 19.30
C GLY A 110 1.95 21.80 17.99
N LYS A 111 2.17 21.10 16.87
CA LYS A 111 2.20 21.74 15.55
C LYS A 111 1.22 21.15 14.60
N GLY A 112 0.43 21.42 13.88
CA GLY A 112 -0.50 20.73 12.96
C GLY A 112 0.16 19.88 11.86
N TYR A 113 1.45 19.61 11.92
CA TYR A 113 2.25 18.93 10.88
C TYR A 113 2.54 17.47 11.22
N TYR A 114 3.06 16.73 10.23
CA TYR A 114 3.45 15.32 10.36
C TYR A 114 4.92 15.13 9.99
N TYR A 115 5.59 14.25 10.76
CA TYR A 115 6.90 13.72 10.38
C TYR A 115 6.77 12.57 9.39
N ALA A 116 7.59 12.52 8.36
CA ALA A 116 7.88 11.29 7.65
C ALA A 116 8.60 10.34 8.62
N THR A 117 7.98 9.19 8.91
CA THR A 117 8.41 8.31 9.99
C THR A 117 8.53 6.88 9.50
N ILE A 118 9.60 6.21 9.94
CA ILE A 118 9.74 4.76 9.84
C ILE A 118 9.83 4.15 11.23
N TRP A 119 9.40 2.92 11.36
CA TRP A 119 9.55 2.11 12.57
C TRP A 119 10.33 0.85 12.21
N LYS A 120 11.52 0.70 12.83
CA LYS A 120 12.37 -0.49 12.72
C LYS A 120 12.16 -1.33 13.97
N ASP A 121 11.64 -2.53 13.82
CA ASP A 121 11.32 -3.42 14.96
C ASP A 121 10.56 -2.70 16.07
N GLY A 122 9.62 -1.82 15.69
CA GLY A 122 8.82 -0.98 16.60
C GLY A 122 9.51 0.27 17.11
N LYS A 123 10.79 0.51 16.83
CA LYS A 123 11.49 1.73 17.22
C LYS A 123 11.30 2.82 16.16
N ARG A 124 10.86 3.98 16.61
CA ARG A 124 10.63 5.16 15.77
C ARG A 124 11.94 5.78 15.28
N ILE A 125 11.99 6.12 14.00
CA ILE A 125 13.06 6.88 13.34
C ILE A 125 12.38 7.93 12.45
N LEU A 126 12.81 9.19 12.56
CA LEU A 126 12.29 10.31 11.79
C LEU A 126 13.15 10.53 10.54
N LEU A 127 12.50 10.69 9.38
CA LEU A 127 13.16 11.02 8.10
C LEU A 127 13.03 12.52 7.75
N SER A 128 12.17 13.26 8.47
CA SER A 128 12.00 14.71 8.33
C SER A 128 12.14 15.42 9.69
N ASP A 129 12.35 16.72 9.67
CA ASP A 129 12.58 17.54 10.86
C ASP A 129 11.28 18.05 11.52
N GLY A 130 10.13 17.88 10.87
CA GLY A 130 8.82 18.34 11.34
C GLY A 130 8.61 19.85 11.22
N SER A 131 9.39 20.53 10.40
CA SER A 131 9.17 21.95 10.08
C SER A 131 7.88 22.15 9.29
N TYR A 132 7.54 21.19 8.43
CA TYR A 132 6.35 21.11 7.60
C TYR A 132 5.87 19.68 7.49
N ASP A 133 4.73 19.46 6.82
CA ASP A 133 4.20 18.12 6.58
C ASP A 133 5.15 17.26 5.75
N ALA A 134 5.37 16.03 6.21
CA ALA A 134 6.11 15.03 5.46
C ALA A 134 5.50 13.63 5.65
N PHE A 135 5.46 12.85 4.57
CA PHE A 135 4.75 11.57 4.53
C PHE A 135 5.59 10.48 3.86
N CYS A 136 5.65 9.30 4.46
CA CYS A 136 6.13 8.09 3.83
C CYS A 136 4.93 7.30 3.30
N ASN A 137 4.83 7.10 1.99
CA ASN A 137 3.69 6.46 1.34
C ASN A 137 3.95 5.01 0.94
N GLY A 138 5.16 4.70 0.51
CA GLY A 138 5.55 3.37 0.05
C GLY A 138 7.00 3.10 0.32
N ALA A 139 7.35 1.81 0.35
CA ALA A 139 8.72 1.43 0.54
C ALA A 139 9.04 0.14 -0.22
N TYR A 140 10.31 -0.04 -0.56
CA TYR A 140 10.87 -1.20 -1.24
C TYR A 140 12.25 -1.49 -0.68
N ALA A 141 12.59 -2.76 -0.58
CA ALA A 141 13.92 -3.18 -0.19
C ALA A 141 14.59 -3.94 -1.35
N ASP A 142 15.78 -3.48 -1.72
CA ASP A 142 16.65 -4.13 -2.70
C ASP A 142 17.95 -4.54 -1.99
N GLY A 143 18.09 -5.81 -1.72
CA GLY A 143 19.15 -6.31 -0.85
C GLY A 143 19.06 -5.68 0.54
N GLU A 144 20.11 -5.03 0.97
CA GLU A 144 20.16 -4.29 2.23
C GLU A 144 19.77 -2.81 2.07
N THR A 145 19.49 -2.36 0.85
CA THR A 145 19.12 -0.97 0.59
C THR A 145 17.59 -0.79 0.66
N ILE A 146 17.16 0.17 1.45
CA ILE A 146 15.75 0.52 1.64
C ILE A 146 15.47 1.80 0.87
N TYR A 147 14.40 1.79 0.07
CA TYR A 147 13.88 2.92 -0.68
C TYR A 147 12.50 3.27 -0.15
N ILE A 148 12.24 4.54 0.10
CA ILE A 148 10.95 5.03 0.60
C ILE A 148 10.46 6.14 -0.30
N ALA A 149 9.28 5.95 -0.88
CA ALA A 149 8.57 6.97 -1.64
C ALA A 149 7.67 7.79 -0.72
N GLY A 150 7.66 9.10 -0.92
CA GLY A 150 6.80 9.97 -0.15
C GLY A 150 6.87 11.43 -0.62
N CYS A 151 6.39 12.33 0.20
CA CYS A 151 6.45 13.76 -0.09
C CYS A 151 6.76 14.56 1.17
N GLU A 152 7.24 15.77 0.94
CA GLU A 152 7.56 16.74 1.98
C GLU A 152 7.07 18.11 1.53
N ALA A 153 6.37 18.83 2.41
CA ALA A 153 5.92 20.17 2.11
C ALA A 153 7.10 21.14 2.10
N THR A 154 7.09 22.05 1.15
CA THR A 154 8.06 23.17 1.09
C THR A 154 7.66 24.28 2.06
N GLY A 155 8.58 25.19 2.35
CA GLY A 155 8.26 26.40 3.13
C GLY A 155 7.40 27.42 2.38
N ASP A 156 7.23 27.23 1.08
CA ASP A 156 6.50 28.15 0.22
C ASP A 156 5.00 27.94 0.36
N LEU A 157 4.26 29.04 0.55
CA LEU A 157 2.81 29.05 0.54
C LEU A 157 2.30 29.27 -0.87
N VAL A 158 1.37 28.45 -1.30
CA VAL A 158 0.59 28.64 -2.53
C VAL A 158 -0.77 29.16 -2.16
N ASP A 159 -1.15 30.29 -2.74
CA ASP A 159 -2.49 30.88 -2.68
C ASP A 159 -3.10 30.77 -4.08
N ASP A 160 -4.07 29.88 -4.24
CA ASP A 160 -4.80 29.68 -5.48
C ASP A 160 -6.13 30.49 -5.56
N GLY A 161 -6.40 31.26 -4.49
CA GLY A 161 -7.60 32.10 -4.37
C GLY A 161 -8.91 31.34 -4.10
N TYR A 162 -8.86 30.01 -3.92
CA TYR A 162 -10.02 29.17 -3.66
C TYR A 162 -9.99 28.54 -2.27
N TYR A 163 -8.79 28.18 -1.78
CA TYR A 163 -8.58 27.56 -0.47
C TYR A 163 -7.72 28.47 0.39
N GLU A 164 -7.68 28.21 1.70
CA GLU A 164 -6.67 28.83 2.55
C GLU A 164 -5.26 28.47 2.00
N PRO A 165 -4.32 29.42 2.01
CA PRO A 165 -2.97 29.19 1.53
C PRO A 165 -2.36 27.91 2.14
N TYR A 166 -1.78 27.06 1.32
CA TYR A 166 -1.23 25.78 1.72
C TYR A 166 0.23 25.61 1.29
N HIS A 167 0.97 24.76 2.01
CA HIS A 167 2.32 24.41 1.63
C HIS A 167 2.31 23.37 0.51
N GLN A 168 3.05 23.65 -0.55
CA GLN A 168 3.18 22.73 -1.69
C GLN A 168 4.07 21.54 -1.33
N ASN A 169 3.66 20.33 -1.74
CA ASN A 169 4.43 19.14 -1.54
C ASN A 169 5.37 18.87 -2.70
N VAL A 170 6.62 18.54 -2.42
CA VAL A 170 7.56 17.95 -3.38
C VAL A 170 7.62 16.44 -3.19
N GLY A 171 7.70 15.71 -4.30
CA GLY A 171 7.90 14.25 -4.28
C GLY A 171 9.35 13.91 -3.93
N VAL A 172 9.53 12.98 -3.01
CA VAL A 172 10.86 12.59 -2.54
C VAL A 172 11.02 11.06 -2.48
N ILE A 173 12.26 10.62 -2.66
CA ILE A 173 12.72 9.27 -2.36
C ILE A 173 13.78 9.38 -1.28
N TRP A 174 13.59 8.69 -0.14
CA TRP A 174 14.63 8.44 0.83
C TRP A 174 15.26 7.09 0.55
N LYS A 175 16.58 7.00 0.71
CA LYS A 175 17.39 5.81 0.50
C LYS A 175 18.39 5.65 1.62
N PHE A 176 18.52 4.46 2.19
CA PHE A 176 19.51 4.12 3.21
C PHE A 176 19.80 2.62 3.21
N LYS A 177 20.91 2.21 3.83
CA LYS A 177 21.19 0.80 4.13
C LYS A 177 20.54 0.40 5.44
N ALA A 178 20.02 -0.81 5.51
CA ALA A 178 19.47 -1.38 6.74
C ALA A 178 20.52 -1.36 7.87
N GLY A 179 20.22 -0.64 8.96
CA GLY A 179 21.17 -0.39 10.05
C GLY A 179 21.87 0.96 9.99
N GLU A 180 21.69 1.73 8.92
CA GLU A 180 22.26 3.07 8.73
C GLU A 180 21.15 4.10 8.44
N GLU A 181 20.04 4.00 9.16
CA GLU A 181 18.86 4.84 8.95
C GLU A 181 19.13 6.34 9.20
N ASP A 182 20.09 6.65 10.07
CA ASP A 182 20.60 7.99 10.37
C ASP A 182 21.37 8.64 9.20
N LYS A 183 21.77 7.83 8.20
CA LYS A 183 22.43 8.27 6.99
C LYS A 183 21.48 8.30 5.78
N ALA A 184 20.18 8.39 6.02
CA ALA A 184 19.19 8.41 4.93
C ALA A 184 19.44 9.58 3.98
N GLU A 185 19.70 9.27 2.72
CA GLU A 185 19.81 10.23 1.63
C GLU A 185 18.41 10.56 1.13
N LYS A 186 18.12 11.86 0.92
CA LYS A 186 16.86 12.37 0.36
C LYS A 186 17.10 12.90 -1.04
N THR A 187 16.35 12.39 -2.01
CA THR A 187 16.34 12.87 -3.39
C THR A 187 14.95 13.43 -3.73
N VAL A 188 14.90 14.70 -4.15
CA VAL A 188 13.68 15.32 -4.69
C VAL A 188 13.52 14.85 -6.13
N ILE A 189 12.32 14.33 -6.49
CA ILE A 189 12.01 13.78 -7.82
C ILE A 189 10.92 14.56 -8.55
N SER A 190 10.50 15.70 -8.02
CA SER A 190 9.57 16.63 -8.67
C SER A 190 10.23 17.99 -8.89
N ASP A 191 9.72 18.73 -9.85
CA ASP A 191 10.21 20.08 -10.18
C ASP A 191 9.69 21.19 -9.24
N GLY A 192 8.83 20.82 -8.29
CA GLY A 192 8.21 21.75 -7.35
C GLY A 192 7.12 22.64 -7.95
N LYS A 193 6.75 22.44 -9.22
CA LYS A 193 5.72 23.25 -9.87
C LYS A 193 4.31 22.95 -9.36
N TYR A 194 4.05 21.69 -9.04
CA TYR A 194 2.76 21.22 -8.53
C TYR A 194 2.95 20.34 -7.32
N SER A 195 1.95 20.29 -6.43
CA SER A 195 1.95 19.35 -5.31
C SER A 195 2.07 17.92 -5.85
N THR A 196 3.12 17.23 -5.42
CA THR A 196 3.53 15.92 -5.96
C THR A 196 3.64 14.90 -4.84
N SER A 197 3.09 13.71 -5.06
CA SER A 197 3.12 12.62 -4.08
C SER A 197 3.41 11.28 -4.74
N PRO A 198 4.65 10.79 -4.71
CA PRO A 198 4.96 9.40 -5.00
C PRO A 198 4.31 8.48 -3.94
N ILE A 199 3.63 7.42 -4.40
CA ILE A 199 2.85 6.51 -3.54
C ILE A 199 3.53 5.15 -3.39
N ALA A 200 4.22 4.69 -4.43
CA ALA A 200 4.88 3.40 -4.48
C ALA A 200 6.26 3.52 -5.12
N VAL A 201 7.16 2.64 -4.72
CA VAL A 201 8.53 2.56 -5.25
C VAL A 201 8.91 1.10 -5.46
N THR A 202 9.71 0.83 -6.48
CA THR A 202 10.37 -0.46 -6.74
C THR A 202 11.73 -0.23 -7.37
N VAL A 203 12.59 -1.23 -7.31
CA VAL A 203 13.91 -1.20 -7.97
C VAL A 203 14.03 -2.46 -8.84
N ALA A 204 14.51 -2.29 -10.04
CA ALA A 204 14.81 -3.40 -10.94
C ALA A 204 15.96 -2.99 -11.89
N ASP A 205 16.90 -3.89 -12.11
CA ASP A 205 18.10 -3.69 -12.94
C ASP A 205 18.86 -2.38 -12.60
N GLY A 206 18.97 -2.08 -11.30
CA GLY A 206 19.66 -0.90 -10.78
C GLY A 206 18.93 0.42 -10.99
N LYS A 207 17.72 0.43 -11.58
CA LYS A 207 16.88 1.62 -11.74
C LYS A 207 15.82 1.71 -10.66
N VAL A 208 15.61 2.94 -10.16
CA VAL A 208 14.56 3.26 -9.19
C VAL A 208 13.32 3.74 -9.93
N TYR A 209 12.21 3.04 -9.74
CA TYR A 209 10.92 3.41 -10.30
C TYR A 209 9.99 3.83 -9.17
N ALA A 210 9.29 4.96 -9.34
CA ALA A 210 8.25 5.40 -8.43
C ALA A 210 6.96 5.69 -9.19
N ALA A 211 5.81 5.46 -8.56
CA ALA A 211 4.51 5.76 -9.12
C ALA A 211 3.68 6.58 -8.14
N GLY A 212 2.90 7.52 -8.64
CA GLY A 212 2.09 8.41 -7.83
C GLY A 212 1.35 9.43 -8.67
N PHE A 213 1.31 10.67 -8.21
CA PHE A 213 0.61 11.76 -8.90
C PHE A 213 1.23 13.12 -8.61
N ASP A 214 0.90 14.11 -9.46
CA ASP A 214 0.91 15.52 -9.15
C ASP A 214 -0.50 16.13 -9.32
N THR A 215 -0.66 17.38 -8.92
CA THR A 215 -1.94 18.10 -8.98
C THR A 215 -1.74 19.43 -9.71
N PRO A 216 -1.74 19.41 -11.08
CA PRO A 216 -1.51 20.61 -11.87
C PRO A 216 -2.63 21.64 -11.74
N ASP A 217 -3.85 21.18 -11.58
CA ASP A 217 -5.04 21.94 -11.27
C ASP A 217 -5.75 21.27 -10.10
N TYR A 218 -7.07 21.07 -10.14
CA TYR A 218 -7.81 20.36 -9.08
C TYR A 218 -7.78 18.84 -9.25
N ASP A 219 -7.51 18.37 -10.47
CA ASP A 219 -7.46 16.93 -10.80
C ASP A 219 -6.02 16.42 -10.70
N ARG A 220 -5.85 15.23 -10.14
CA ARG A 220 -4.54 14.55 -10.07
C ARG A 220 -4.17 13.96 -11.41
N ARG A 221 -2.89 14.05 -11.73
CA ARG A 221 -2.30 13.47 -12.92
C ARG A 221 -1.38 12.32 -12.51
N ALA A 222 -1.66 11.10 -12.98
CA ALA A 222 -0.85 9.93 -12.69
C ALA A 222 0.53 10.01 -13.34
N ILE A 223 1.58 9.65 -12.59
CA ILE A 223 2.98 9.75 -13.01
C ILE A 223 3.73 8.48 -12.66
N LEU A 224 4.65 8.09 -13.56
CA LEU A 224 5.73 7.16 -13.34
C LEU A 224 7.06 7.94 -13.37
N TRP A 225 7.90 7.79 -12.36
CA TRP A 225 9.27 8.29 -12.35
C TRP A 225 10.24 7.13 -12.56
N THR A 226 11.25 7.36 -13.39
CA THR A 226 12.40 6.47 -13.58
C THR A 226 13.67 7.25 -13.24
N ASP A 227 14.40 6.84 -12.21
CA ASP A 227 15.58 7.55 -11.69
C ASP A 227 15.31 9.05 -11.49
N GLY A 228 14.13 9.39 -10.97
CA GLY A 228 13.68 10.76 -10.73
C GLY A 228 13.13 11.50 -11.95
N GLN A 229 13.20 10.92 -13.16
CA GLN A 229 12.66 11.53 -14.37
C GLN A 229 11.18 11.17 -14.55
N PRO A 230 10.26 12.15 -14.65
CA PRO A 230 8.83 11.92 -14.74
C PRO A 230 8.39 11.50 -16.15
N GLN A 231 7.49 10.51 -16.20
CA GLN A 231 6.67 10.17 -17.36
C GLN A 231 5.21 10.33 -16.95
N TYR A 232 4.50 11.26 -17.56
CA TYR A 232 3.08 11.46 -17.31
C TYR A 232 2.27 10.33 -17.92
N LEU A 233 1.49 9.63 -17.10
CA LEU A 233 0.63 8.51 -17.51
C LEU A 233 -0.76 9.00 -17.95
N THR A 234 -1.15 10.21 -17.52
CA THR A 234 -2.38 10.89 -17.93
C THR A 234 -2.10 12.37 -18.18
N ASP A 235 -3.02 13.06 -18.83
CA ASP A 235 -2.87 14.48 -19.22
C ASP A 235 -3.35 15.49 -18.16
N GLY A 236 -3.92 15.00 -17.05
CA GLY A 236 -4.42 15.85 -15.94
C GLY A 236 -5.78 16.50 -16.19
N LYS A 237 -6.49 16.18 -17.28
CA LYS A 237 -7.83 16.71 -17.53
C LYS A 237 -8.94 16.02 -16.73
N THR A 238 -8.64 14.86 -16.19
CA THR A 238 -9.50 14.11 -15.28
C THR A 238 -8.66 13.49 -14.19
N ASP A 239 -9.27 13.28 -13.03
CA ASP A 239 -8.58 12.74 -11.86
C ASP A 239 -8.03 11.33 -12.11
N ALA A 240 -6.74 11.13 -11.90
CA ALA A 240 -6.06 9.86 -12.06
C ALA A 240 -5.00 9.66 -11.00
N LEU A 241 -4.81 8.42 -10.55
CA LEU A 241 -3.84 8.12 -9.52
C LEU A 241 -3.19 6.75 -9.73
N ALA A 242 -1.87 6.72 -9.64
CA ALA A 242 -1.07 5.50 -9.62
C ALA A 242 -0.84 5.05 -8.17
N TYR A 243 -1.36 3.88 -7.78
CA TYR A 243 -1.30 3.36 -6.42
C TYR A 243 -0.18 2.35 -6.17
N CYS A 244 0.16 1.59 -7.19
CA CYS A 244 1.13 0.50 -7.05
C CYS A 244 2.01 0.38 -8.29
N ILE A 245 3.17 -0.23 -8.09
CA ILE A 245 4.17 -0.43 -9.13
C ILE A 245 4.83 -1.80 -8.97
N TYR A 246 5.19 -2.40 -10.07
CA TYR A 246 6.00 -3.62 -10.17
C TYR A 246 6.91 -3.53 -11.39
N SER A 247 8.11 -4.05 -11.29
CA SER A 247 9.00 -4.26 -12.44
C SER A 247 9.66 -5.63 -12.35
N ASP A 248 9.81 -6.29 -13.49
CA ASP A 248 10.58 -7.54 -13.63
C ASP A 248 11.96 -7.31 -14.24
N GLY A 249 12.38 -6.04 -14.38
CA GLY A 249 13.61 -5.60 -15.04
C GLY A 249 13.40 -5.31 -16.51
N LYS A 250 12.51 -6.02 -17.19
CA LYS A 250 12.18 -5.82 -18.61
C LYS A 250 11.03 -4.83 -18.79
N ASP A 251 9.95 -5.03 -18.07
CA ASP A 251 8.73 -4.24 -18.17
C ASP A 251 8.39 -3.60 -16.81
N VAL A 252 7.80 -2.41 -16.84
CA VAL A 252 7.28 -1.69 -15.68
C VAL A 252 5.76 -1.67 -15.74
N TYR A 253 5.12 -2.08 -14.67
CA TYR A 253 3.69 -2.14 -14.53
C TYR A 253 3.24 -1.21 -13.39
N VAL A 254 2.35 -0.29 -13.71
CA VAL A 254 1.74 0.63 -12.73
C VAL A 254 0.26 0.33 -12.66
N GLY A 255 -0.29 0.25 -11.47
CA GLY A 255 -1.73 0.05 -11.25
C GLY A 255 -2.37 1.23 -10.55
N GLY A 256 -3.61 1.55 -10.94
CA GLY A 256 -4.33 2.66 -10.35
C GLY A 256 -5.73 2.84 -10.91
N TYR A 257 -6.15 4.08 -11.11
CA TYR A 257 -7.39 4.41 -11.78
C TYR A 257 -7.29 5.70 -12.60
N VAL A 258 -8.21 5.84 -13.54
CA VAL A 258 -8.49 7.07 -14.28
C VAL A 258 -9.99 7.37 -14.15
N GLN A 259 -10.34 8.61 -13.82
CA GLN A 259 -11.72 9.06 -13.82
C GLN A 259 -12.21 9.27 -15.26
N PRO A 260 -13.34 8.69 -15.68
CA PRO A 260 -13.87 8.95 -17.01
C PRO A 260 -14.43 10.36 -17.12
N ALA A 261 -14.14 11.06 -18.20
CA ALA A 261 -14.65 12.42 -18.44
C ALA A 261 -16.20 12.49 -18.45
N SER A 262 -16.86 11.40 -18.86
CA SER A 262 -18.33 11.28 -18.91
C SER A 262 -18.97 11.00 -17.53
N ASN A 263 -18.20 10.58 -16.54
CA ASN A 263 -18.71 10.21 -15.22
C ASN A 263 -17.71 10.59 -14.12
N LYS A 264 -17.83 11.81 -13.60
CA LYS A 264 -16.95 12.31 -12.53
C LYS A 264 -17.08 11.55 -11.19
N GLN A 265 -18.05 10.65 -11.05
CA GLN A 265 -18.19 9.77 -9.90
C GLN A 265 -17.67 8.34 -10.17
N GLY A 266 -17.28 8.06 -11.41
CA GLY A 266 -16.73 6.79 -11.85
C GLY A 266 -15.22 6.70 -11.62
N GLY A 267 -14.69 5.48 -11.78
CA GLY A 267 -13.25 5.20 -11.80
C GLY A 267 -12.99 3.98 -12.66
N ILE A 268 -12.13 4.12 -13.65
CA ILE A 268 -11.68 3.03 -14.51
C ILE A 268 -10.45 2.42 -13.85
N ALA A 269 -10.55 1.18 -13.33
CA ALA A 269 -9.36 0.44 -12.92
C ALA A 269 -8.41 0.30 -14.12
N THR A 270 -7.18 0.77 -13.98
CA THR A 270 -6.24 0.90 -15.09
C THR A 270 -4.89 0.33 -14.71
N ILE A 271 -4.27 -0.39 -15.65
CA ILE A 271 -2.87 -0.78 -15.61
C ILE A 271 -2.15 0.01 -16.71
N TRP A 272 -0.99 0.55 -16.40
CA TRP A 272 -0.05 1.08 -17.37
C TRP A 272 1.15 0.13 -17.47
N LYS A 273 1.36 -0.45 -18.66
CA LYS A 273 2.56 -1.23 -18.97
C LYS A 273 3.51 -0.36 -19.78
N ASN A 274 4.70 -0.06 -19.27
CA ASN A 274 5.68 0.84 -19.88
C ASN A 274 5.06 2.19 -20.30
N GLY A 275 4.12 2.71 -19.49
CA GLY A 275 3.40 3.95 -19.77
C GLY A 275 2.17 3.81 -20.67
N VAL A 276 1.92 2.64 -21.26
CA VAL A 276 0.74 2.40 -22.11
C VAL A 276 -0.43 1.90 -21.25
N ALA A 277 -1.55 2.62 -21.29
CA ALA A 277 -2.73 2.34 -20.48
C ALA A 277 -3.55 1.16 -21.03
N GLN A 278 -3.99 0.29 -20.12
CA GLN A 278 -4.98 -0.75 -20.34
C GLN A 278 -6.10 -0.58 -19.31
N SER A 279 -7.31 -0.27 -19.77
CA SER A 279 -8.50 -0.22 -18.91
C SER A 279 -8.98 -1.62 -18.57
N LEU A 280 -9.25 -1.87 -17.29
CA LEU A 280 -9.77 -3.15 -16.77
C LEU A 280 -11.28 -3.11 -16.55
N THR A 281 -11.88 -1.92 -16.46
CA THR A 281 -13.32 -1.70 -16.28
C THR A 281 -13.82 -0.59 -17.22
N SER A 282 -15.14 -0.50 -17.39
CA SER A 282 -15.77 0.46 -18.31
C SER A 282 -15.90 1.89 -17.77
N GLY A 283 -15.69 2.09 -16.46
CA GLY A 283 -15.92 3.38 -15.79
C GLY A 283 -17.37 3.67 -15.41
N ASN A 284 -18.29 2.71 -15.58
CA ASN A 284 -19.67 2.82 -15.09
C ASN A 284 -19.79 2.71 -13.57
N THR A 285 -18.78 2.12 -12.93
CA THR A 285 -18.63 1.97 -11.48
C THR A 285 -17.36 2.68 -11.03
N VAL A 286 -17.11 2.73 -9.71
CA VAL A 286 -15.83 3.19 -9.17
C VAL A 286 -14.94 1.98 -8.98
N ALA A 287 -13.91 1.85 -9.77
CA ALA A 287 -12.94 0.76 -9.67
C ALA A 287 -11.50 1.26 -9.66
N LYS A 288 -10.61 0.52 -9.00
CA LYS A 288 -9.18 0.83 -8.92
C LYS A 288 -8.32 -0.41 -8.71
N VAL A 289 -7.10 -0.36 -9.20
CA VAL A 289 -6.04 -1.34 -8.90
C VAL A 289 -5.27 -0.85 -7.67
N ASN A 290 -5.10 -1.71 -6.67
CA ASN A 290 -4.38 -1.39 -5.44
C ASN A 290 -3.03 -2.14 -5.32
N ALA A 291 -2.88 -3.27 -6.02
CA ALA A 291 -1.66 -4.06 -6.06
C ALA A 291 -1.49 -4.73 -7.43
N ILE A 292 -0.23 -4.90 -7.85
CA ILE A 292 0.11 -5.52 -9.13
C ILE A 292 1.38 -6.35 -8.96
N CYS A 293 1.42 -7.49 -9.63
CA CYS A 293 2.63 -8.29 -9.79
C CYS A 293 2.58 -9.10 -11.09
N VAL A 294 3.73 -9.61 -11.52
CA VAL A 294 3.84 -10.53 -12.66
C VAL A 294 4.49 -11.82 -12.19
N ASP A 295 3.91 -12.96 -12.57
CA ASP A 295 4.48 -14.27 -12.29
C ASP A 295 4.15 -15.27 -13.41
N GLY A 296 5.16 -15.97 -13.89
CA GLY A 296 5.01 -16.90 -15.00
C GLY A 296 4.48 -16.27 -16.29
N GLY A 297 4.84 -15.00 -16.54
CA GLY A 297 4.40 -14.21 -17.70
C GLY A 297 2.97 -13.68 -17.61
N LYS A 298 2.26 -13.92 -16.50
CA LYS A 298 0.90 -13.43 -16.27
C LYS A 298 0.90 -12.22 -15.36
N VAL A 299 0.10 -11.22 -15.71
CA VAL A 299 -0.12 -10.02 -14.89
C VAL A 299 -1.28 -10.27 -13.92
N TYR A 300 -1.03 -10.11 -12.65
CA TYR A 300 -2.02 -10.19 -11.59
C TYR A 300 -2.24 -8.80 -11.01
N ALA A 301 -3.45 -8.28 -11.12
CA ALA A 301 -3.83 -7.01 -10.51
C ALA A 301 -4.97 -7.25 -9.52
N ALA A 302 -4.78 -6.80 -8.28
CA ALA A 302 -5.79 -6.87 -7.24
C ALA A 302 -6.29 -5.47 -6.91
N GLY A 303 -7.60 -5.34 -6.70
CA GLY A 303 -8.17 -4.04 -6.43
C GLY A 303 -9.58 -4.11 -5.88
N SER A 304 -10.35 -3.07 -6.09
CA SER A 304 -11.71 -2.98 -5.62
C SER A 304 -12.61 -2.31 -6.64
N GLU A 305 -13.87 -2.72 -6.66
CA GLU A 305 -14.92 -2.14 -7.48
C GLU A 305 -16.16 -1.89 -6.61
N LYS A 306 -16.79 -0.73 -6.78
CA LYS A 306 -18.01 -0.38 -6.09
C LYS A 306 -19.21 -0.74 -6.97
N GLU A 307 -20.05 -1.65 -6.50
CA GLU A 307 -21.28 -2.04 -7.21
C GLU A 307 -22.33 -0.93 -7.19
N SER A 308 -23.29 -0.99 -8.11
CA SER A 308 -24.40 -0.02 -8.22
C SER A 308 -25.21 0.15 -6.92
N GLY A 309 -25.23 -0.84 -6.03
CA GLY A 309 -25.81 -0.77 -4.68
C GLY A 309 -24.92 -0.12 -3.61
N GLY A 310 -23.77 0.44 -3.99
CA GLY A 310 -22.86 1.13 -3.07
C GLY A 310 -21.91 0.23 -2.28
N ARG A 311 -21.94 -1.08 -2.47
CA ARG A 311 -21.05 -2.04 -1.79
C ARG A 311 -19.73 -2.16 -2.55
N TRP A 312 -18.62 -2.21 -1.79
CA TRP A 312 -17.32 -2.52 -2.33
C TRP A 312 -17.08 -4.03 -2.37
N LYS A 313 -16.58 -4.53 -3.50
CA LYS A 313 -16.06 -5.89 -3.67
C LYS A 313 -14.57 -5.87 -3.98
N GLY A 314 -13.84 -6.88 -3.53
CA GLY A 314 -12.49 -7.17 -4.00
C GLY A 314 -12.55 -7.79 -5.38
N VAL A 315 -11.64 -7.39 -6.27
CA VAL A 315 -11.51 -7.92 -7.64
C VAL A 315 -10.06 -8.32 -7.89
N LEU A 316 -9.88 -9.46 -8.54
CA LEU A 316 -8.60 -9.90 -9.08
C LEU A 316 -8.73 -9.97 -10.61
N TRP A 317 -7.88 -9.24 -11.29
CA TRP A 317 -7.72 -9.33 -12.74
C TRP A 317 -6.47 -10.13 -13.07
N ILE A 318 -6.60 -11.11 -13.98
CA ILE A 318 -5.48 -11.90 -14.52
C ILE A 318 -5.40 -11.60 -16.01
N ASP A 319 -4.27 -11.05 -16.49
CA ASP A 319 -4.09 -10.60 -17.86
C ASP A 319 -5.22 -9.68 -18.34
N GLY A 320 -5.75 -8.85 -17.43
CA GLY A 320 -6.85 -7.90 -17.69
C GLY A 320 -8.27 -8.46 -17.60
N VAL A 321 -8.43 -9.74 -17.31
CA VAL A 321 -9.74 -10.40 -17.13
C VAL A 321 -10.03 -10.59 -15.64
N ALA A 322 -11.25 -10.17 -15.18
CA ALA A 322 -11.71 -10.27 -13.79
C ALA A 322 -12.10 -11.70 -13.40
#